data_978f99b960e976c4f368565880a53f5d
#
_entry.id   978f99b960e976c4f368565880a53f5d
#
_cell.length_a   1.000
_cell.length_b   1.000
_cell.length_c   1.000
_cell.angle_alpha   90.00
_cell.angle_beta   90.00
_cell.angle_gamma   90.00
#
_symmetry.space_group_name_H-M   'P 1'
#
loop_
_entity.id
_entity.type
_entity.pdbx_description
1 polymer ?
#
loop_
_entity_poly.entity_id
_entity_poly.type
_entity_poly.pdbx_seq_one_letter_code
_entity_poly.pdbx_strand_id
1 'polypeptide(L)'
;MAMLKLGEKIVSARVVILILSLVLLIPAAYGYIKTRVNYDILSYLPKDIETMEGQDILVDQFGTGAFSLYVVEGMEDKDVSALKSKIEKVDHVSKVIWYDSFADLSVPKDMLPESLYDAFNNDEKNATMMAIIFDDTTSADGTMDAIEEIRSISNKQCFLSGMSAVVVDTKKLSEKETPIYVLIAVILSSIILAITMDSIMIPVLFLASIGMAIVYNLGSNILMGQ
;
A
#
# COMPACT_ATOMS: atom_id res chain seq x y z
N MET A 1 21.50 46.72 -4.29
CA MET A 1 21.54 46.91 -5.75
C MET A 1 21.41 45.59 -6.54
N ALA A 2 22.11 44.52 -6.21
CA ALA A 2 22.02 43.24 -6.96
C ALA A 2 20.61 42.60 -6.91
N MET A 3 19.93 42.57 -5.75
CA MET A 3 18.59 42.00 -5.59
C MET A 3 17.50 42.77 -6.37
N LEU A 4 17.58 44.10 -6.44
CA LEU A 4 16.65 44.92 -7.24
C LEU A 4 16.76 44.59 -8.74
N LYS A 5 17.99 44.45 -9.26
CA LYS A 5 18.22 44.07 -10.67
C LYS A 5 17.75 42.64 -10.98
N LEU A 6 17.81 41.71 -10.00
CA LEU A 6 17.29 40.34 -10.15
C LEU A 6 15.77 40.36 -10.23
N GLY A 7 15.08 41.12 -9.35
CA GLY A 7 13.64 41.27 -9.37
C GLY A 7 13.11 41.85 -10.70
N GLU A 8 13.77 42.92 -11.19
CA GLU A 8 13.43 43.54 -12.51
C GLU A 8 13.57 42.53 -13.67
N LYS A 9 14.64 41.71 -13.66
CA LYS A 9 14.83 40.67 -14.68
C LYS A 9 13.75 39.59 -14.61
N ILE A 10 13.37 39.14 -13.42
CA ILE A 10 12.29 38.13 -13.24
C ILE A 10 10.98 38.70 -13.74
N VAL A 11 10.62 39.92 -13.39
CA VAL A 11 9.39 40.57 -13.85
C VAL A 11 9.39 40.77 -15.38
N SER A 12 10.52 41.15 -15.97
CA SER A 12 10.68 41.30 -17.42
C SER A 12 10.53 39.95 -18.15
N ALA A 13 10.98 38.83 -17.54
CA ALA A 13 10.91 37.50 -18.09
C ALA A 13 9.60 36.74 -17.73
N ARG A 14 8.63 37.40 -17.11
CA ARG A 14 7.40 36.75 -16.56
C ARG A 14 6.68 35.84 -17.55
N VAL A 15 6.54 36.25 -18.81
CA VAL A 15 5.85 35.47 -19.83
C VAL A 15 6.65 34.21 -20.21
N VAL A 16 7.98 34.36 -20.33
CA VAL A 16 8.87 33.22 -20.63
C VAL A 16 8.85 32.21 -19.48
N ILE A 17 8.91 32.69 -18.25
CA ILE A 17 8.84 31.83 -17.04
C ILE A 17 7.50 31.08 -16.99
N LEU A 18 6.40 31.77 -17.28
CA LEU A 18 5.05 31.16 -17.28
C LEU A 18 4.93 30.09 -18.38
N ILE A 19 5.40 30.40 -19.60
CA ILE A 19 5.38 29.42 -20.70
C ILE A 19 6.26 28.22 -20.34
N LEU A 20 7.46 28.45 -19.81
CA LEU A 20 8.37 27.39 -19.43
C LEU A 20 7.76 26.51 -18.34
N SER A 21 7.14 27.10 -17.31
CA SER A 21 6.44 26.32 -16.27
C SER A 21 5.31 25.47 -16.86
N LEU A 22 4.47 26.01 -17.76
CA LEU A 22 3.42 25.24 -18.39
C LEU A 22 3.95 24.08 -19.26
N VAL A 23 5.05 24.32 -19.99
CA VAL A 23 5.70 23.27 -20.80
C VAL A 23 6.28 22.16 -19.91
N LEU A 24 6.94 22.52 -18.80
CA LEU A 24 7.49 21.56 -17.83
C LEU A 24 6.40 20.80 -17.07
N LEU A 25 5.18 21.33 -17.00
CA LEU A 25 4.07 20.63 -16.34
C LEU A 25 3.69 19.33 -17.08
N ILE A 26 3.89 19.25 -18.40
CA ILE A 26 3.57 18.05 -19.20
C ILE A 26 4.43 16.84 -18.77
N PRO A 27 5.78 16.91 -18.79
CA PRO A 27 6.59 15.79 -18.32
C PRO A 27 6.42 15.51 -16.81
N ALA A 28 6.18 16.56 -16.00
CA ALA A 28 5.90 16.38 -14.58
C ALA A 28 4.58 15.64 -14.33
N ALA A 29 3.51 15.96 -15.06
CA ALA A 29 2.24 15.24 -14.97
C ALA A 29 2.38 13.78 -15.41
N TYR A 30 3.16 13.51 -16.46
CA TYR A 30 3.48 12.14 -16.86
C TYR A 30 4.24 11.39 -15.76
N GLY A 31 5.26 12.04 -15.17
CA GLY A 31 6.01 11.49 -14.04
C GLY A 31 5.11 11.21 -12.85
N TYR A 32 4.20 12.12 -12.49
CA TYR A 32 3.24 11.96 -11.40
C TYR A 32 2.37 10.69 -11.56
N ILE A 33 1.86 10.43 -12.77
CA ILE A 33 1.04 9.24 -13.05
C ILE A 33 1.87 7.95 -12.95
N LYS A 34 3.17 8.02 -13.25
CA LYS A 34 4.08 6.86 -13.22
C LYS A 34 4.75 6.64 -11.87
N THR A 35 4.81 7.66 -11.03
CA THR A 35 5.40 7.57 -9.69
C THR A 35 4.51 6.69 -8.81
N ARG A 36 5.13 5.72 -8.13
CA ARG A 36 4.48 4.84 -7.17
C ARG A 36 4.81 5.31 -5.75
N VAL A 37 3.81 5.26 -4.89
CA VAL A 37 4.03 5.47 -3.46
C VAL A 37 4.50 4.16 -2.85
N ASN A 38 5.68 4.18 -2.25
CA ASN A 38 6.21 3.02 -1.55
C ASN A 38 5.60 2.94 -0.14
N TYR A 39 4.83 1.90 0.11
CA TYR A 39 4.23 1.64 1.42
C TYR A 39 5.08 0.68 2.27
N ASP A 40 6.26 0.27 1.77
CA ASP A 40 7.16 -0.60 2.49
C ASP A 40 7.94 0.15 3.57
N ILE A 41 7.55 -0.06 4.81
CA ILE A 41 8.22 0.53 5.96
C ILE A 41 9.67 0.02 6.06
N LEU A 42 9.93 -1.22 5.64
CA LEU A 42 11.25 -1.82 5.69
C LEU A 42 12.24 -1.12 4.73
N SER A 43 11.74 -0.59 3.61
CA SER A 43 12.58 0.12 2.64
C SER A 43 13.20 1.42 3.18
N TYR A 44 12.65 1.97 4.26
CA TYR A 44 13.17 3.16 4.94
C TYR A 44 14.20 2.83 6.03
N LEU A 45 14.40 1.55 6.33
CA LEU A 45 15.39 1.12 7.32
C LEU A 45 16.79 1.03 6.69
N PRO A 46 17.86 1.33 7.46
CA PRO A 46 19.22 1.09 7.02
C PRO A 46 19.44 -0.39 6.72
N LYS A 47 20.14 -0.72 5.62
CA LYS A 47 20.35 -2.10 5.18
C LYS A 47 21.30 -2.90 6.09
N ASP A 48 22.05 -2.22 6.93
CA ASP A 48 23.06 -2.78 7.83
C ASP A 48 22.54 -3.16 9.22
N ILE A 49 21.21 -3.17 9.42
CA ILE A 49 20.59 -3.60 10.67
C ILE A 49 20.20 -5.07 10.62
N GLU A 50 20.25 -5.73 11.78
CA GLU A 50 19.94 -7.15 12.00
C GLU A 50 18.57 -7.57 11.40
N THR A 51 17.57 -6.69 11.49
CA THR A 51 16.23 -6.93 10.94
C THR A 51 16.26 -7.09 9.42
N MET A 52 17.05 -6.28 8.71
CA MET A 52 17.15 -6.34 7.24
C MET A 52 17.95 -7.55 6.81
N GLU A 53 19.05 -7.87 7.50
CA GLU A 53 19.82 -9.08 7.28
C GLU A 53 18.97 -10.34 7.49
N GLY A 54 18.16 -10.36 8.55
CA GLY A 54 17.20 -11.44 8.81
C GLY A 54 16.13 -11.56 7.73
N GLN A 55 15.62 -10.45 7.20
CA GLN A 55 14.66 -10.43 6.10
C GLN A 55 15.27 -11.01 4.81
N ASP A 56 16.50 -10.62 4.47
CA ASP A 56 17.21 -11.13 3.29
C ASP A 56 17.43 -12.65 3.41
N ILE A 57 17.80 -13.14 4.59
CA ILE A 57 17.93 -14.58 4.86
C ILE A 57 16.58 -15.30 4.67
N LEU A 58 15.48 -14.74 5.17
CA LEU A 58 14.15 -15.33 5.02
C LEU A 58 13.74 -15.44 3.55
N VAL A 59 13.97 -14.41 2.76
CA VAL A 59 13.66 -14.41 1.31
C VAL A 59 14.58 -15.36 0.55
N ASP A 60 15.91 -15.22 0.70
CA ASP A 60 16.89 -15.89 -0.14
C ASP A 60 17.05 -17.38 0.21
N GLN A 61 16.99 -17.73 1.50
CA GLN A 61 17.26 -19.10 1.95
C GLN A 61 15.99 -19.90 2.24
N PHE A 62 14.93 -19.26 2.65
CA PHE A 62 13.68 -19.93 3.02
C PHE A 62 12.53 -19.69 2.02
N GLY A 63 12.72 -18.82 1.02
CA GLY A 63 11.69 -18.48 0.05
C GLY A 63 10.43 -17.88 0.69
N THR A 64 10.58 -17.22 1.85
CA THR A 64 9.49 -16.67 2.65
C THR A 64 9.66 -15.16 2.72
N GLY A 65 9.03 -14.46 1.80
CA GLY A 65 9.09 -12.99 1.74
C GLY A 65 8.12 -12.33 2.71
N ALA A 66 6.87 -12.76 2.68
CA ALA A 66 5.81 -12.21 3.50
C ALA A 66 4.83 -13.31 3.92
N PHE A 67 4.07 -13.06 4.98
CA PHE A 67 2.99 -13.96 5.38
C PHE A 67 1.76 -13.19 5.86
N SER A 68 0.60 -13.84 5.75
CA SER A 68 -0.67 -13.39 6.31
C SER A 68 -1.35 -14.53 7.05
N LEU A 69 -2.16 -14.17 8.03
CA LEU A 69 -3.02 -15.09 8.75
C LEU A 69 -4.43 -14.99 8.15
N TYR A 70 -5.01 -16.13 7.85
CA TYR A 70 -6.34 -16.22 7.28
C TYR A 70 -7.25 -17.02 8.20
N VAL A 71 -8.22 -16.35 8.79
CA VAL A 71 -9.16 -16.93 9.74
C VAL A 71 -10.49 -17.20 9.03
N VAL A 72 -11.04 -18.36 9.24
CA VAL A 72 -12.34 -18.80 8.71
C VAL A 72 -13.25 -19.18 9.88
N GLU A 73 -14.44 -18.59 9.94
CA GLU A 73 -15.42 -18.84 11.01
C GLU A 73 -16.63 -19.61 10.46
N GLY A 74 -17.09 -20.62 11.19
CA GLY A 74 -18.36 -21.31 10.92
C GLY A 74 -18.42 -22.08 9.60
N MET A 75 -17.30 -22.50 9.03
CA MET A 75 -17.20 -23.27 7.79
C MET A 75 -16.79 -24.72 8.09
N GLU A 76 -17.32 -25.68 7.34
CA GLU A 76 -16.91 -27.07 7.44
C GLU A 76 -15.48 -27.27 6.87
N ASP A 77 -14.71 -28.20 7.45
CA ASP A 77 -13.32 -28.47 7.04
C ASP A 77 -13.17 -28.78 5.55
N LYS A 78 -14.14 -29.44 4.96
CA LYS A 78 -14.15 -29.72 3.53
C LYS A 78 -14.21 -28.44 2.68
N ASP A 79 -14.99 -27.47 3.11
CA ASP A 79 -15.13 -26.19 2.41
C ASP A 79 -13.89 -25.30 2.65
N VAL A 80 -13.32 -25.38 3.86
CA VAL A 80 -12.04 -24.74 4.19
C VAL A 80 -10.91 -25.29 3.32
N SER A 81 -10.84 -26.62 3.14
CA SER A 81 -9.85 -27.27 2.26
C SER A 81 -10.03 -26.87 0.79
N ALA A 82 -11.28 -26.78 0.34
CA ALA A 82 -11.57 -26.32 -1.02
C ALA A 82 -11.16 -24.83 -1.21
N LEU A 83 -11.36 -24.00 -0.18
CA LEU A 83 -10.93 -22.61 -0.17
C LEU A 83 -9.40 -22.50 -0.15
N LYS A 84 -8.71 -23.28 0.71
CA LYS A 84 -7.24 -23.41 0.72
C LYS A 84 -6.71 -23.71 -0.67
N SER A 85 -7.29 -24.72 -1.36
CA SER A 85 -6.88 -25.11 -2.71
C SER A 85 -7.11 -24.02 -3.77
N LYS A 86 -8.01 -23.08 -3.54
CA LYS A 86 -8.18 -21.90 -4.40
C LYS A 86 -7.12 -20.86 -4.11
N ILE A 87 -6.83 -20.62 -2.83
CA ILE A 87 -5.80 -19.66 -2.39
C ILE A 87 -4.41 -20.10 -2.87
N GLU A 88 -4.10 -21.38 -2.83
CA GLU A 88 -2.83 -21.95 -3.34
C GLU A 88 -2.61 -21.75 -4.84
N LYS A 89 -3.66 -21.43 -5.60
CA LYS A 89 -3.60 -21.17 -7.05
C LYS A 89 -3.48 -19.68 -7.39
N VAL A 90 -3.59 -18.82 -6.41
CA VAL A 90 -3.41 -17.38 -6.60
C VAL A 90 -1.94 -17.11 -6.90
N ASP A 91 -1.68 -16.31 -7.91
CA ASP A 91 -0.33 -15.91 -8.27
C ASP A 91 0.36 -15.24 -7.07
N HIS A 92 1.67 -15.45 -6.93
CA HIS A 92 2.50 -14.96 -5.82
C HIS A 92 2.19 -15.56 -4.43
N VAL A 93 1.33 -16.57 -4.35
CA VAL A 93 1.18 -17.40 -3.15
C VAL A 93 2.14 -18.57 -3.23
N SER A 94 3.13 -18.61 -2.33
CA SER A 94 4.12 -19.69 -2.26
C SER A 94 3.53 -20.95 -1.63
N LYS A 95 2.83 -20.77 -0.50
CA LYS A 95 2.29 -21.89 0.27
C LYS A 95 1.17 -21.45 1.20
N VAL A 96 0.20 -22.35 1.43
CA VAL A 96 -0.80 -22.21 2.47
C VAL A 96 -0.62 -23.32 3.49
N ILE A 97 -0.38 -22.95 4.74
CA ILE A 97 -0.19 -23.89 5.86
C ILE A 97 -1.45 -23.90 6.71
N TRP A 98 -2.02 -25.08 6.85
CA TRP A 98 -3.14 -25.38 7.71
C TRP A 98 -2.88 -26.69 8.43
N TYR A 99 -3.72 -27.13 9.36
CA TYR A 99 -3.47 -28.39 10.07
C TYR A 99 -3.41 -29.61 9.13
N ASP A 100 -4.10 -29.58 7.97
CA ASP A 100 -4.02 -30.61 6.94
C ASP A 100 -2.63 -30.79 6.31
N SER A 101 -1.76 -29.81 6.49
CA SER A 101 -0.35 -29.91 6.08
C SER A 101 0.45 -30.85 6.98
N PHE A 102 -0.07 -31.23 8.15
CA PHE A 102 0.58 -32.05 9.18
C PHE A 102 -0.17 -33.34 9.44
N ALA A 103 -1.49 -33.38 9.20
CA ALA A 103 -2.35 -34.54 9.44
C ALA A 103 -3.41 -34.65 8.33
N ASP A 104 -3.75 -35.89 7.94
CA ASP A 104 -4.80 -36.13 6.97
C ASP A 104 -6.16 -35.70 7.53
N LEU A 105 -7.01 -35.06 6.71
CA LEU A 105 -8.36 -34.63 7.07
C LEU A 105 -9.29 -35.80 7.45
N SER A 106 -8.94 -37.04 7.08
CA SER A 106 -9.67 -38.25 7.50
C SER A 106 -9.39 -38.65 8.95
N VAL A 107 -8.35 -38.10 9.57
CA VAL A 107 -8.03 -38.34 10.98
C VAL A 107 -9.01 -37.54 11.86
N PRO A 108 -9.76 -38.18 12.76
CA PRO A 108 -10.63 -37.46 13.69
C PRO A 108 -9.82 -36.42 14.49
N LYS A 109 -10.40 -35.23 14.67
CA LYS A 109 -9.75 -34.12 15.38
C LYS A 109 -9.29 -34.49 16.79
N ASP A 110 -10.05 -35.34 17.46
CA ASP A 110 -9.74 -35.86 18.82
C ASP A 110 -8.45 -36.73 18.87
N MET A 111 -7.95 -37.19 17.73
CA MET A 111 -6.71 -37.95 17.62
C MET A 111 -5.49 -37.08 17.29
N LEU A 112 -5.69 -35.80 17.02
CA LEU A 112 -4.59 -34.89 16.78
C LEU A 112 -3.92 -34.51 18.10
N PRO A 113 -2.59 -34.24 18.10
CA PRO A 113 -1.94 -33.63 19.26
C PRO A 113 -2.63 -32.31 19.62
N GLU A 114 -3.00 -32.12 20.88
CA GLU A 114 -3.70 -30.94 21.38
C GLU A 114 -2.99 -29.64 20.95
N SER A 115 -1.65 -29.61 21.05
CA SER A 115 -0.84 -28.47 20.64
C SER A 115 -0.95 -28.15 19.14
N LEU A 116 -1.14 -29.16 18.28
CA LEU A 116 -1.35 -28.94 16.85
C LEU A 116 -2.76 -28.46 16.57
N TYR A 117 -3.75 -29.05 17.25
CA TYR A 117 -5.15 -28.68 17.10
C TYR A 117 -5.37 -27.21 17.51
N ASP A 118 -4.95 -26.84 18.69
CA ASP A 118 -5.11 -25.50 19.28
C ASP A 118 -4.36 -24.42 18.51
N ALA A 119 -3.27 -24.78 17.80
CA ALA A 119 -2.54 -23.83 16.98
C ALA A 119 -3.35 -23.34 15.77
N PHE A 120 -4.29 -24.14 15.27
CA PHE A 120 -5.07 -23.83 14.08
C PHE A 120 -6.57 -23.66 14.31
N ASN A 121 -7.12 -24.14 15.44
CA ASN A 121 -8.55 -24.15 15.66
C ASN A 121 -8.94 -23.49 16.98
N ASN A 122 -10.14 -22.92 16.99
CA ASN A 122 -10.77 -22.37 18.19
C ASN A 122 -12.24 -22.83 18.23
N ASP A 123 -12.55 -23.78 19.12
CA ASP A 123 -13.88 -24.39 19.22
C ASP A 123 -14.93 -23.41 19.75
N GLU A 124 -14.55 -22.51 20.66
CA GLU A 124 -15.48 -21.52 21.22
C GLU A 124 -16.05 -20.59 20.16
N LYS A 125 -15.25 -20.29 19.15
CA LYS A 125 -15.60 -19.42 18.02
C LYS A 125 -15.99 -20.21 16.76
N ASN A 126 -15.87 -21.56 16.80
CA ASN A 126 -15.98 -22.38 15.62
C ASN A 126 -15.16 -21.80 14.44
N ALA A 127 -13.89 -21.50 14.71
CA ALA A 127 -12.99 -20.85 13.79
C ALA A 127 -11.73 -21.68 13.57
N THR A 128 -11.21 -21.61 12.35
CA THR A 128 -9.90 -22.19 12.00
C THR A 128 -9.02 -21.14 11.34
N MET A 129 -7.71 -21.30 11.44
CA MET A 129 -6.70 -20.36 10.95
C MET A 129 -5.75 -21.05 9.99
N MET A 130 -5.41 -20.37 8.91
CA MET A 130 -4.35 -20.76 7.98
C MET A 130 -3.28 -19.68 7.93
N ALA A 131 -2.02 -20.07 7.70
CA ALA A 131 -0.96 -19.15 7.36
C ALA A 131 -0.72 -19.18 5.84
N ILE A 132 -0.80 -18.03 5.20
CA ILE A 132 -0.53 -17.85 3.78
C ILE A 132 0.86 -17.23 3.65
N ILE A 133 1.74 -17.89 2.92
CA ILE A 133 3.11 -17.45 2.64
C ILE A 133 3.18 -16.97 1.21
N PHE A 134 3.78 -15.80 0.99
CA PHE A 134 3.96 -15.18 -0.31
C PHE A 134 5.41 -15.30 -0.79
N ASP A 135 5.62 -15.27 -2.11
CA ASP A 135 6.93 -15.41 -2.75
C ASP A 135 7.81 -14.17 -2.54
N ASP A 136 7.20 -13.01 -2.30
CA ASP A 136 7.88 -11.72 -2.30
C ASP A 136 7.64 -10.96 -0.98
N THR A 137 8.24 -9.78 -0.85
CA THR A 137 8.15 -8.97 0.37
C THR A 137 6.74 -8.44 0.64
N THR A 138 6.53 -7.98 1.87
CA THR A 138 5.22 -7.54 2.40
C THR A 138 4.51 -6.48 1.54
N SER A 139 5.26 -5.63 0.86
CA SER A 139 4.77 -4.49 0.07
C SER A 139 5.04 -4.62 -1.42
N ALA A 140 5.55 -5.77 -1.87
CA ALA A 140 5.70 -6.05 -3.29
C ALA A 140 4.33 -6.02 -4.00
N ASP A 141 4.30 -5.52 -5.22
CA ASP A 141 3.06 -5.45 -6.02
C ASP A 141 2.39 -6.82 -6.11
N GLY A 142 3.16 -7.89 -6.38
CA GLY A 142 2.63 -9.25 -6.45
C GLY A 142 1.98 -9.73 -5.16
N THR A 143 2.58 -9.44 -3.99
CA THR A 143 1.98 -9.75 -2.68
C THR A 143 0.68 -8.98 -2.46
N MET A 144 0.65 -7.70 -2.83
CA MET A 144 -0.55 -6.86 -2.69
C MET A 144 -1.67 -7.34 -3.61
N ASP A 145 -1.36 -7.68 -4.86
CA ASP A 145 -2.33 -8.20 -5.83
C ASP A 145 -2.89 -9.56 -5.37
N ALA A 146 -2.02 -10.46 -4.87
CA ALA A 146 -2.44 -11.73 -4.29
C ALA A 146 -3.42 -11.55 -3.12
N ILE A 147 -3.15 -10.59 -2.21
CA ILE A 147 -4.06 -10.28 -1.10
C ILE A 147 -5.41 -9.79 -1.59
N GLU A 148 -5.45 -8.96 -2.64
CA GLU A 148 -6.70 -8.48 -3.24
C GLU A 148 -7.48 -9.62 -3.90
N GLU A 149 -6.80 -10.51 -4.61
CA GLU A 149 -7.41 -11.69 -5.22
C GLU A 149 -7.96 -12.64 -4.15
N ILE A 150 -7.19 -12.96 -3.11
CA ILE A 150 -7.65 -13.76 -1.97
C ILE A 150 -8.92 -13.17 -1.35
N ARG A 151 -8.96 -11.86 -1.14
CA ARG A 151 -10.16 -11.18 -0.63
C ARG A 151 -11.35 -11.28 -1.58
N SER A 152 -11.11 -11.29 -2.89
CA SER A 152 -12.17 -11.41 -3.90
C SER A 152 -12.85 -12.79 -3.91
N ILE A 153 -12.09 -13.85 -3.60
CA ILE A 153 -12.60 -15.23 -3.51
C ILE A 153 -13.11 -15.57 -2.11
N SER A 154 -12.86 -14.69 -1.13
CA SER A 154 -13.29 -14.84 0.27
C SER A 154 -14.76 -14.43 0.44
N ASN A 155 -15.43 -15.05 1.42
CA ASN A 155 -16.78 -14.68 1.83
C ASN A 155 -16.76 -13.91 3.17
N LYS A 156 -17.95 -13.60 3.71
CA LYS A 156 -18.10 -12.85 4.97
C LYS A 156 -17.62 -13.60 6.23
N GLN A 157 -17.34 -14.89 6.11
CA GLN A 157 -16.86 -15.74 7.19
C GLN A 157 -15.32 -15.79 7.25
N CYS A 158 -14.65 -15.10 6.31
CA CYS A 158 -13.21 -15.15 6.12
C CYS A 158 -12.57 -13.80 6.42
N PHE A 159 -11.49 -13.81 7.19
CA PHE A 159 -10.78 -12.62 7.61
C PHE A 159 -9.28 -12.79 7.32
N LEU A 160 -8.75 -11.95 6.46
CA LEU A 160 -7.32 -11.89 6.16
C LEU A 160 -6.67 -10.82 7.03
N SER A 161 -5.65 -11.18 7.77
CA SER A 161 -4.90 -10.32 8.68
C SER A 161 -3.39 -10.55 8.53
N GLY A 162 -2.60 -9.73 9.17
CA GLY A 162 -1.13 -9.76 9.10
C GLY A 162 -0.57 -8.50 8.49
N MET A 163 0.76 -8.36 8.53
CA MET A 163 1.43 -7.13 8.10
C MET A 163 1.16 -6.81 6.63
N SER A 164 1.17 -7.81 5.75
CA SER A 164 0.91 -7.61 4.32
C SER A 164 -0.53 -7.11 4.07
N ALA A 165 -1.52 -7.65 4.79
CA ALA A 165 -2.89 -7.17 4.70
C ALA A 165 -3.03 -5.72 5.20
N VAL A 166 -2.32 -5.34 6.28
CA VAL A 166 -2.30 -3.97 6.81
C VAL A 166 -1.72 -2.99 5.79
N VAL A 167 -0.66 -3.38 5.06
CA VAL A 167 -0.07 -2.55 4.00
C VAL A 167 -1.09 -2.27 2.90
N VAL A 168 -1.80 -3.30 2.42
CA VAL A 168 -2.86 -3.15 1.40
C VAL A 168 -3.99 -2.26 1.89
N ASP A 169 -4.44 -2.43 3.14
CA ASP A 169 -5.51 -1.61 3.72
C ASP A 169 -5.08 -0.16 3.89
N THR A 170 -3.84 0.08 4.34
CA THR A 170 -3.27 1.43 4.47
C THR A 170 -3.19 2.11 3.12
N LYS A 171 -2.73 1.40 2.07
CA LYS A 171 -2.69 1.90 0.70
C LYS A 171 -4.08 2.31 0.23
N LYS A 172 -5.05 1.40 0.31
CA LYS A 172 -6.44 1.67 -0.13
C LYS A 172 -7.09 2.83 0.63
N LEU A 173 -6.87 2.88 1.94
CA LEU A 173 -7.39 3.95 2.78
C LEU A 173 -6.77 5.30 2.39
N SER A 174 -5.44 5.33 2.22
CA SER A 174 -4.72 6.53 1.78
C SER A 174 -5.18 7.01 0.41
N GLU A 175 -5.29 6.13 -0.57
CA GLU A 175 -5.77 6.48 -1.92
C GLU A 175 -7.21 7.02 -1.93
N LYS A 176 -8.06 6.50 -1.05
CA LYS A 176 -9.46 6.92 -0.93
C LYS A 176 -9.61 8.25 -0.20
N GLU A 177 -8.87 8.45 0.88
CA GLU A 177 -9.06 9.60 1.78
C GLU A 177 -8.25 10.83 1.38
N THR A 178 -7.05 10.64 0.79
CA THR A 178 -6.18 11.75 0.40
C THR A 178 -6.88 12.78 -0.49
N PRO A 179 -7.64 12.42 -1.54
CA PRO A 179 -8.35 13.40 -2.37
C PRO A 179 -9.37 14.22 -1.59
N ILE A 180 -10.03 13.60 -0.60
CA ILE A 180 -11.04 14.27 0.24
C ILE A 180 -10.37 15.29 1.15
N TYR A 181 -9.29 14.94 1.82
CA TYR A 181 -8.55 15.87 2.68
C TYR A 181 -7.92 17.01 1.89
N VAL A 182 -7.39 16.73 0.70
CA VAL A 182 -6.86 17.76 -0.20
C VAL A 182 -7.97 18.73 -0.60
N LEU A 183 -9.16 18.23 -0.97
CA LEU A 183 -10.29 19.07 -1.32
C LEU A 183 -10.73 19.98 -0.15
N ILE A 184 -10.83 19.43 1.06
CA ILE A 184 -11.17 20.20 2.26
C ILE A 184 -10.11 21.29 2.51
N ALA A 185 -8.82 20.95 2.40
CA ALA A 185 -7.73 21.88 2.59
C ALA A 185 -7.78 23.03 1.57
N VAL A 186 -8.06 22.72 0.30
CA VAL A 186 -8.20 23.72 -0.78
C VAL A 186 -9.38 24.64 -0.50
N ILE A 187 -10.53 24.12 -0.09
CA ILE A 187 -11.72 24.93 0.24
C ILE A 187 -11.44 25.87 1.41
N LEU A 188 -10.89 25.33 2.51
CA LEU A 188 -10.58 26.14 3.70
C LEU A 188 -9.55 27.22 3.39
N SER A 189 -8.48 26.88 2.66
CA SER A 189 -7.46 27.82 2.23
C SER A 189 -8.05 28.91 1.32
N SER A 190 -8.95 28.54 0.39
CA SER A 190 -9.64 29.49 -0.48
C SER A 190 -10.47 30.50 0.30
N ILE A 191 -11.22 30.05 1.32
CA ILE A 191 -12.04 30.91 2.17
C ILE A 191 -11.16 31.90 2.95
N ILE A 192 -10.10 31.37 3.60
CA ILE A 192 -9.19 32.23 4.39
C ILE A 192 -8.52 33.29 3.49
N LEU A 193 -8.01 32.87 2.33
CA LEU A 193 -7.38 33.78 1.39
C LEU A 193 -8.37 34.80 0.81
N ALA A 194 -9.62 34.40 0.53
CA ALA A 194 -10.64 35.33 0.04
C ALA A 194 -11.03 36.40 1.08
N ILE A 195 -10.99 36.05 2.38
CA ILE A 195 -11.26 37.00 3.45
C ILE A 195 -10.07 37.94 3.70
N THR A 196 -8.85 37.44 3.55
CA THR A 196 -7.64 38.20 3.88
C THR A 196 -7.08 39.02 2.73
N MET A 197 -7.45 38.72 1.48
CA MET A 197 -6.94 39.39 0.28
C MET A 197 -8.02 40.28 -0.35
N ASP A 198 -7.62 41.43 -0.84
CA ASP A 198 -8.51 42.40 -1.52
C ASP A 198 -8.95 41.99 -2.93
N SER A 199 -8.53 40.81 -3.41
CA SER A 199 -8.83 40.33 -4.75
C SER A 199 -9.02 38.81 -4.78
N ILE A 200 -10.11 38.35 -5.38
CA ILE A 200 -10.41 36.92 -5.59
C ILE A 200 -9.41 36.24 -6.53
N MET A 201 -8.78 36.99 -7.43
CA MET A 201 -7.79 36.43 -8.36
C MET A 201 -6.50 35.99 -7.67
N ILE A 202 -6.10 36.60 -6.57
CA ILE A 202 -4.89 36.24 -5.82
C ILE A 202 -4.98 34.82 -5.24
N PRO A 203 -6.03 34.44 -4.51
CA PRO A 203 -6.24 33.08 -4.04
C PRO A 203 -6.17 32.02 -5.17
N VAL A 204 -6.84 32.27 -6.28
CA VAL A 204 -6.87 31.35 -7.42
C VAL A 204 -5.46 31.13 -8.00
N LEU A 205 -4.71 32.19 -8.26
CA LEU A 205 -3.35 32.08 -8.77
C LEU A 205 -2.40 31.43 -7.76
N PHE A 206 -2.57 31.70 -6.49
CA PHE A 206 -1.76 31.12 -5.42
C PHE A 206 -1.99 29.60 -5.32
N LEU A 207 -3.25 29.18 -5.27
CA LEU A 207 -3.59 27.75 -5.22
C LEU A 207 -3.21 27.01 -6.50
N ALA A 208 -3.34 27.63 -7.68
CA ALA A 208 -2.85 27.08 -8.94
C ALA A 208 -1.32 26.89 -8.91
N SER A 209 -0.57 27.86 -8.37
CA SER A 209 0.88 27.76 -8.20
C SER A 209 1.28 26.62 -7.28
N ILE A 210 0.57 26.45 -6.15
CA ILE A 210 0.79 25.32 -5.23
C ILE A 210 0.47 24.00 -5.93
N GLY A 211 -0.66 23.91 -6.65
CA GLY A 211 -1.01 22.71 -7.42
C GLY A 211 0.07 22.31 -8.43
N MET A 212 0.59 23.27 -9.19
CA MET A 212 1.73 23.02 -10.08
C MET A 212 2.97 22.56 -9.34
N ALA A 213 3.28 23.16 -8.20
CA ALA A 213 4.43 22.78 -7.38
C ALA A 213 4.32 21.32 -6.88
N ILE A 214 3.13 20.90 -6.48
CA ILE A 214 2.86 19.50 -6.08
C ILE A 214 3.09 18.55 -7.25
N VAL A 215 2.57 18.87 -8.45
CA VAL A 215 2.76 18.04 -9.64
C VAL A 215 4.23 17.96 -10.02
N TYR A 216 4.99 19.05 -9.93
CA TYR A 216 6.44 19.02 -10.17
C TYR A 216 7.19 18.17 -9.14
N ASN A 217 6.85 18.29 -7.86
CA ASN A 217 7.50 17.55 -6.79
C ASN A 217 7.27 16.05 -6.99
N LEU A 218 6.03 15.62 -7.10
CA LEU A 218 5.68 14.21 -7.28
C LEU A 218 6.15 13.66 -8.63
N GLY A 219 6.05 14.46 -9.69
CA GLY A 219 6.48 14.04 -11.02
C GLY A 219 8.00 13.92 -11.17
N SER A 220 8.78 14.66 -10.39
CA SER A 220 10.25 14.55 -10.40
C SER A 220 10.76 13.25 -9.76
N ASN A 221 9.93 12.57 -8.93
CA ASN A 221 10.32 11.33 -8.27
C ASN A 221 10.59 10.20 -9.26
N ILE A 222 9.97 10.22 -10.45
CA ILE A 222 10.29 9.24 -11.51
C ILE A 222 11.77 9.25 -11.90
N LEU A 223 12.46 10.40 -11.78
CA LEU A 223 13.88 10.52 -12.06
C LEU A 223 14.76 9.90 -10.95
N MET A 224 14.18 9.69 -9.77
CA MET A 224 14.86 9.08 -8.61
C MET A 224 14.62 7.57 -8.54
N GLY A 225 13.87 6.98 -9.49
CA GLY A 225 13.61 5.55 -9.57
C GLY A 225 12.56 5.05 -8.56
N GLN A 226 11.71 5.93 -8.10
CA GLN A 226 10.61 5.61 -7.19
C GLN A 226 9.26 5.73 -7.88
#